data_101400a8d017ea847f3107728c8b437c
#
_entry.id   101400a8d017ea847f3107728c8b437c
#
_cell.length_a   1.000
_cell.length_b   1.000
_cell.length_c   1.000
_cell.angle_alpha   90.00
_cell.angle_beta   90.00
_cell.angle_gamma   90.00
#
_symmetry.space_group_name_H-M   'P 1'
#
loop_
_entity.id
_entity.type
_entity.pdbx_description
1 polymer ?
#
loop_
_entity_poly.entity_id
_entity_poly.type
_entity_poly.pdbx_seq_one_letter_code
_entity_poly.pdbx_strand_id
1 'polypeptide(L)'
;MKNILLLLLSLNIYSQTIESYFEIPKDYKRIIQSDYHDWIISREINTKDKVKYFNGQTIDGLGTDYKAKFVYNIGKRNLHQCADAVMYNNARYFFDTKQYKKISYTFSHNARVYSYVKEFNVFNEKTFKKYITMVWGYCGTWSLQEYDTVEIDIKKMQVGDMFLIGGFPGHAMSVVDMIENNNGKKKFMLAQSFMPAQEQHILLNPNTNNVWFYSVNEIPWSFTAKDLRRF
;
A
#
# COMPACT_ATOMS: atom_id res chain seq x y z
N MET A 1 28.03 23.15 -46.76
CA MET A 1 27.31 22.08 -46.05
C MET A 1 27.31 22.42 -44.55
N LYS A 2 26.17 22.82 -44.01
CA LYS A 2 26.03 23.15 -42.57
C LYS A 2 25.63 21.86 -41.81
N ASN A 3 26.52 21.38 -40.97
CA ASN A 3 26.22 20.28 -40.07
C ASN A 3 25.30 20.79 -38.95
N ILE A 4 24.04 20.34 -38.98
CA ILE A 4 23.08 20.55 -37.85
C ILE A 4 23.39 19.46 -36.85
N LEU A 5 23.99 19.85 -35.73
CA LEU A 5 24.16 18.99 -34.55
C LEU A 5 22.82 18.90 -33.83
N LEU A 6 22.10 17.79 -34.00
CA LEU A 6 20.88 17.52 -33.25
C LEU A 6 21.27 17.13 -31.84
N LEU A 7 21.10 18.05 -30.88
CA LEU A 7 21.20 17.75 -29.43
C LEU A 7 19.94 16.96 -29.04
N LEU A 8 20.08 15.65 -28.92
CA LEU A 8 19.07 14.80 -28.27
C LEU A 8 19.11 15.07 -26.77
N LEU A 9 18.26 15.98 -26.29
CA LEU A 9 17.93 16.11 -24.89
C LEU A 9 17.19 14.84 -24.48
N SER A 10 17.87 13.91 -23.82
CA SER A 10 17.23 12.81 -23.10
C SER A 10 16.45 13.41 -21.94
N LEU A 11 15.13 13.53 -22.09
CA LEU A 11 14.21 13.78 -20.98
C LEU A 11 14.30 12.57 -20.05
N ASN A 12 15.11 12.69 -19.00
CA ASN A 12 15.01 11.78 -17.86
C ASN A 12 13.64 11.99 -17.22
N ILE A 13 12.67 11.17 -17.61
CA ILE A 13 11.38 11.09 -16.92
C ILE A 13 11.68 10.40 -15.61
N TYR A 14 12.03 11.18 -14.59
CA TYR A 14 12.10 10.65 -13.24
C TYR A 14 10.70 10.20 -12.83
N SER A 15 10.57 8.91 -12.55
CA SER A 15 9.38 8.34 -11.96
C SER A 15 9.11 9.04 -10.62
N GLN A 16 7.89 9.51 -10.42
CA GLN A 16 7.49 10.12 -9.15
C GLN A 16 7.34 9.03 -8.08
N THR A 17 7.80 9.33 -6.87
CA THR A 17 7.68 8.45 -5.70
C THR A 17 7.01 9.21 -4.56
N ILE A 18 6.61 8.50 -3.49
CA ILE A 18 6.08 9.16 -2.29
C ILE A 18 7.12 10.17 -1.76
N GLU A 19 8.38 9.73 -1.69
CA GLU A 19 9.48 10.54 -1.17
C GLU A 19 9.70 11.82 -1.98
N SER A 20 9.67 11.73 -3.31
CA SER A 20 9.99 12.86 -4.20
C SER A 20 8.81 13.80 -4.44
N TYR A 21 7.58 13.35 -4.26
CA TYR A 21 6.39 14.09 -4.63
C TYR A 21 5.69 14.80 -3.46
N PHE A 22 5.60 14.15 -2.29
CA PHE A 22 4.87 14.73 -1.18
C PHE A 22 5.76 15.59 -0.30
N GLU A 23 5.43 16.90 -0.25
CA GLU A 23 6.12 17.84 0.60
C GLU A 23 5.88 17.55 2.09
N ILE A 24 6.94 17.65 2.87
CA ILE A 24 6.89 17.54 4.32
C ILE A 24 6.58 18.92 4.89
N PRO A 25 5.57 19.07 5.77
CA PRO A 25 5.27 20.36 6.43
C PRO A 25 6.49 20.92 7.18
N LYS A 26 6.64 22.24 7.17
CA LYS A 26 7.83 22.99 7.59
C LYS A 26 8.49 22.52 8.89
N ASP A 27 7.71 22.18 9.91
CA ASP A 27 8.25 21.81 11.23
C ASP A 27 8.35 20.29 11.44
N TYR A 28 8.21 19.50 10.37
CA TYR A 28 8.25 18.06 10.39
C TYR A 28 9.43 17.52 9.58
N LYS A 29 9.88 16.33 9.93
CA LYS A 29 10.85 15.55 9.16
C LYS A 29 10.35 14.11 9.01
N ARG A 30 10.70 13.46 7.91
CA ARG A 30 10.47 12.03 7.73
C ARG A 30 11.36 11.26 8.70
N ILE A 31 10.78 10.26 9.34
CA ILE A 31 11.50 9.38 10.26
C ILE A 31 11.53 7.98 9.65
N ILE A 32 12.64 7.66 8.99
CA ILE A 32 12.83 6.31 8.45
C ILE A 32 12.96 5.32 9.61
N GLN A 33 12.07 4.34 9.62
CA GLN A 33 11.90 3.40 10.72
C GLN A 33 12.41 1.99 10.39
N SER A 34 12.53 1.67 9.09
CA SER A 34 12.92 0.34 8.62
C SER A 34 13.23 0.35 7.13
N ASP A 35 13.90 -0.70 6.63
CA ASP A 35 14.13 -0.93 5.20
C ASP A 35 12.81 -1.02 4.41
N TYR A 36 11.73 -1.49 5.04
CA TYR A 36 10.40 -1.48 4.43
C TYR A 36 9.90 -0.05 4.20
N HIS A 37 10.17 0.86 5.14
CA HIS A 37 9.80 2.27 4.99
C HIS A 37 10.51 2.90 3.79
N ASP A 38 11.83 2.75 3.69
CA ASP A 38 12.60 3.23 2.54
C ASP A 38 12.08 2.64 1.22
N TRP A 39 11.79 1.34 1.22
CA TRP A 39 11.27 0.67 0.05
C TRP A 39 9.89 1.21 -0.38
N ILE A 40 8.93 1.38 0.54
CA ILE A 40 7.56 1.79 0.16
C ILE A 40 7.49 3.23 -0.32
N ILE A 41 8.26 4.16 0.28
CA ILE A 41 8.29 5.55 -0.16
C ILE A 41 9.06 5.75 -1.48
N SER A 42 9.94 4.82 -1.86
CA SER A 42 10.64 4.81 -3.15
C SER A 42 9.80 4.20 -4.29
N ARG A 43 8.63 3.62 -3.99
CA ARG A 43 7.75 3.04 -5.00
C ARG A 43 7.18 4.09 -5.92
N GLU A 44 7.13 3.74 -7.22
CA GLU A 44 6.55 4.59 -8.25
C GLU A 44 5.07 4.88 -7.99
N ILE A 45 4.70 6.15 -8.12
CA ILE A 45 3.33 6.63 -8.05
C ILE A 45 2.96 7.41 -9.30
N ASN A 46 1.66 7.43 -9.62
CA ASN A 46 1.08 8.25 -10.65
C ASN A 46 0.13 9.28 -10.02
N THR A 47 0.39 10.55 -10.28
CA THR A 47 -0.32 11.71 -9.69
C THR A 47 -1.26 12.39 -10.70
N LYS A 48 -1.29 11.91 -11.95
CA LYS A 48 -2.02 12.53 -13.07
C LYS A 48 -3.27 11.75 -13.44
N ASP A 49 -3.16 10.42 -13.47
CA ASP A 49 -4.27 9.57 -13.92
C ASP A 49 -5.23 9.27 -12.79
N LYS A 50 -6.52 9.23 -13.12
CA LYS A 50 -7.53 8.74 -12.18
C LYS A 50 -7.30 7.29 -11.79
N VAL A 51 -7.70 6.94 -10.57
CA VAL A 51 -7.75 5.55 -10.10
C VAL A 51 -8.78 4.78 -10.93
N LYS A 52 -8.43 3.54 -11.29
CA LYS A 52 -9.28 2.67 -12.09
C LYS A 52 -9.68 1.42 -11.32
N TYR A 53 -10.87 0.94 -11.62
CA TYR A 53 -11.31 -0.40 -11.28
C TYR A 53 -10.56 -1.45 -12.11
N PHE A 54 -10.61 -2.71 -11.67
CA PHE A 54 -10.04 -3.87 -12.36
C PHE A 54 -10.48 -4.02 -13.84
N ASN A 55 -11.65 -3.48 -14.19
CA ASN A 55 -12.20 -3.50 -15.54
C ASN A 55 -11.77 -2.30 -16.42
N GLY A 56 -10.93 -1.41 -15.88
CA GLY A 56 -10.40 -0.23 -16.57
C GLY A 56 -11.28 1.02 -16.49
N GLN A 57 -12.48 0.94 -15.92
CA GLN A 57 -13.32 2.11 -15.69
C GLN A 57 -12.70 3.00 -14.61
N THR A 58 -12.78 4.30 -14.77
CA THR A 58 -12.34 5.27 -13.76
C THR A 58 -13.33 5.33 -12.61
N ILE A 59 -12.82 5.62 -11.43
CA ILE A 59 -13.65 5.85 -10.26
C ILE A 59 -14.07 7.32 -10.27
N ASP A 60 -15.38 7.54 -10.33
CA ASP A 60 -15.99 8.85 -10.21
C ASP A 60 -16.94 8.84 -9.01
N GLY A 61 -16.70 9.70 -8.02
CA GLY A 61 -17.64 9.94 -6.90
C GLY A 61 -17.17 9.58 -5.51
N LEU A 62 -18.11 9.50 -4.62
CA LEU A 62 -18.00 9.53 -3.15
C LEU A 62 -16.98 8.54 -2.55
N GLY A 63 -16.12 9.06 -1.68
CA GLY A 63 -15.19 8.27 -0.86
C GLY A 63 -13.83 8.00 -1.50
N THR A 64 -13.51 8.66 -2.61
CA THR A 64 -12.27 8.46 -3.37
C THR A 64 -11.40 9.70 -3.43
N ASP A 65 -11.39 10.50 -2.38
CA ASP A 65 -10.45 11.62 -2.28
C ASP A 65 -9.04 11.07 -2.10
N TYR A 66 -8.29 11.07 -3.20
CA TYR A 66 -6.91 10.58 -3.27
C TYR A 66 -6.01 11.58 -3.99
N LYS A 67 -4.70 11.49 -3.73
CA LYS A 67 -3.71 12.38 -4.33
C LYS A 67 -2.85 11.70 -5.39
N ALA A 68 -2.62 10.41 -5.24
CA ALA A 68 -1.79 9.61 -6.13
C ALA A 68 -2.20 8.15 -6.05
N LYS A 69 -1.79 7.35 -7.03
CA LYS A 69 -1.94 5.88 -7.00
C LYS A 69 -0.60 5.21 -7.22
N PHE A 70 -0.41 4.03 -6.65
CA PHE A 70 0.76 3.21 -6.90
C PHE A 70 0.74 2.64 -8.33
N VAL A 71 1.92 2.52 -8.94
CA VAL A 71 2.07 2.00 -10.30
C VAL A 71 2.39 0.51 -10.24
N TYR A 72 1.37 -0.32 -10.36
CA TYR A 72 1.48 -1.76 -10.58
C TYR A 72 0.19 -2.35 -11.15
N ASN A 73 0.27 -3.57 -11.67
CA ASN A 73 -0.85 -4.22 -12.36
C ASN A 73 -1.70 -5.05 -11.39
N ILE A 74 -2.92 -4.63 -11.13
CA ILE A 74 -3.90 -5.32 -10.28
C ILE A 74 -4.64 -6.46 -11.00
N GLY A 75 -4.38 -6.69 -12.28
CA GLY A 75 -5.08 -7.69 -13.08
C GLY A 75 -6.41 -7.20 -13.64
N LYS A 76 -7.21 -8.15 -14.18
CA LYS A 76 -8.49 -7.88 -14.82
C LYS A 76 -9.67 -8.58 -14.11
N ARG A 77 -9.46 -9.10 -12.92
CA ARG A 77 -10.48 -9.75 -12.10
C ARG A 77 -10.78 -8.91 -10.87
N ASN A 78 -12.00 -9.03 -10.36
CA ASN A 78 -12.40 -8.35 -9.12
C ASN A 78 -11.79 -9.03 -7.88
N LEU A 79 -10.47 -8.96 -7.74
CA LEU A 79 -9.71 -9.62 -6.66
C LEU A 79 -8.92 -8.64 -5.81
N HIS A 80 -8.16 -7.73 -6.41
CA HIS A 80 -7.31 -6.79 -5.69
C HIS A 80 -8.13 -5.75 -4.91
N GLN A 81 -8.60 -6.12 -3.71
CA GLN A 81 -9.40 -5.27 -2.82
C GLN A 81 -8.53 -4.71 -1.66
N CYS A 82 -9.15 -4.19 -0.61
CA CYS A 82 -8.46 -3.49 0.47
C CYS A 82 -7.37 -4.34 1.17
N ALA A 83 -7.71 -5.55 1.61
CA ALA A 83 -6.75 -6.47 2.22
C ALA A 83 -5.65 -6.91 1.25
N ASP A 84 -6.03 -7.08 -0.03
CA ASP A 84 -5.13 -7.55 -1.08
C ASP A 84 -4.02 -6.55 -1.40
N ALA A 85 -4.32 -5.26 -1.33
CA ALA A 85 -3.31 -4.21 -1.47
C ALA A 85 -2.29 -4.23 -0.33
N VAL A 86 -2.74 -4.48 0.90
CA VAL A 86 -1.86 -4.61 2.08
C VAL A 86 -0.97 -5.84 1.94
N MET A 87 -1.55 -7.00 1.62
CA MET A 87 -0.80 -8.25 1.40
C MET A 87 0.17 -8.13 0.22
N TYR A 88 -0.23 -7.43 -0.85
CA TYR A 88 0.64 -7.20 -2.00
C TYR A 88 1.90 -6.41 -1.63
N ASN A 89 1.76 -5.31 -0.90
CA ASN A 89 2.91 -4.49 -0.50
C ASN A 89 3.88 -5.29 0.37
N ASN A 90 3.38 -6.03 1.35
CA ASN A 90 4.19 -6.87 2.21
C ASN A 90 4.90 -7.99 1.43
N ALA A 91 4.16 -8.73 0.61
CA ALA A 91 4.72 -9.80 -0.24
C ALA A 91 5.71 -9.26 -1.26
N ARG A 92 5.41 -8.12 -1.87
CA ARG A 92 6.26 -7.48 -2.88
C ARG A 92 7.59 -7.02 -2.29
N TYR A 93 7.59 -6.43 -1.12
CA TYR A 93 8.82 -6.09 -0.40
C TYR A 93 9.71 -7.30 -0.16
N PHE A 94 9.16 -8.38 0.37
CA PHE A 94 9.94 -9.60 0.60
C PHE A 94 10.39 -10.27 -0.70
N PHE A 95 9.62 -10.13 -1.77
CA PHE A 95 10.03 -10.63 -3.09
C PHE A 95 11.18 -9.81 -3.66
N ASP A 96 11.10 -8.48 -3.65
CA ASP A 96 12.14 -7.56 -4.15
C ASP A 96 13.45 -7.71 -3.37
N THR A 97 13.37 -7.95 -2.07
CA THR A 97 14.52 -8.17 -1.18
C THR A 97 14.95 -9.63 -1.08
N LYS A 98 14.38 -10.52 -1.91
CA LYS A 98 14.68 -11.96 -1.98
C LYS A 98 14.48 -12.72 -0.66
N GLN A 99 13.63 -12.22 0.22
CA GLN A 99 13.26 -12.83 1.49
C GLN A 99 12.05 -13.79 1.32
N TYR A 100 12.08 -14.63 0.31
CA TYR A 100 10.94 -15.45 -0.16
C TYR A 100 10.28 -16.32 0.92
N LYS A 101 11.05 -16.78 1.92
CA LYS A 101 10.53 -17.55 3.06
C LYS A 101 9.55 -16.79 3.95
N LYS A 102 9.58 -15.47 3.90
CA LYS A 102 8.67 -14.61 4.66
C LYS A 102 7.33 -14.36 3.95
N ILE A 103 7.20 -14.79 2.70
CA ILE A 103 5.98 -14.61 1.93
C ILE A 103 5.04 -15.78 2.22
N SER A 104 4.08 -15.55 3.11
CA SER A 104 3.11 -16.55 3.55
C SER A 104 1.85 -15.89 4.07
N TYR A 105 0.67 -16.43 3.70
CA TYR A 105 -0.64 -15.95 4.15
C TYR A 105 -1.56 -17.14 4.39
N THR A 106 -2.57 -16.93 5.23
CA THR A 106 -3.50 -17.96 5.66
C THR A 106 -4.84 -17.82 4.94
N PHE A 107 -5.34 -18.87 4.30
CA PHE A 107 -6.62 -18.90 3.60
C PHE A 107 -7.79 -18.75 4.57
N SER A 108 -8.75 -17.89 4.23
CA SER A 108 -9.91 -17.60 5.08
C SER A 108 -10.82 -18.81 5.31
N HIS A 109 -10.98 -19.68 4.31
CA HIS A 109 -12.00 -20.74 4.37
C HIS A 109 -11.58 -22.02 5.10
N ASN A 110 -10.28 -22.26 5.27
CA ASN A 110 -9.78 -23.53 5.85
C ASN A 110 -8.53 -23.38 6.71
N ALA A 111 -8.09 -22.14 7.01
CA ALA A 111 -6.89 -21.85 7.78
C ALA A 111 -5.58 -22.48 7.22
N ARG A 112 -5.57 -22.82 5.92
CA ARG A 112 -4.35 -23.33 5.27
C ARG A 112 -3.33 -22.22 5.11
N VAL A 113 -2.14 -22.45 5.65
CA VAL A 113 -0.98 -21.58 5.41
C VAL A 113 -0.47 -21.78 3.99
N TYR A 114 -0.55 -20.74 3.15
CA TYR A 114 -0.11 -20.73 1.76
C TYR A 114 1.22 -19.99 1.67
N SER A 115 2.34 -20.72 1.61
CA SER A 115 3.70 -20.20 1.64
C SER A 115 4.34 -20.25 0.25
N TYR A 116 4.91 -19.12 -0.18
CA TYR A 116 5.49 -18.98 -1.52
C TYR A 116 6.57 -20.03 -1.82
N VAL A 117 7.47 -20.28 -0.87
CA VAL A 117 8.57 -21.26 -1.04
C VAL A 117 8.11 -22.72 -0.96
N LYS A 118 6.92 -22.99 -0.43
CA LYS A 118 6.33 -24.34 -0.43
C LYS A 118 5.57 -24.65 -1.74
N GLU A 119 5.05 -23.60 -2.39
CA GLU A 119 4.24 -23.75 -3.61
C GLU A 119 5.07 -23.65 -4.89
N PHE A 120 6.26 -23.02 -4.84
CA PHE A 120 7.09 -22.78 -6.02
C PHE A 120 8.57 -23.09 -5.76
N ASN A 121 9.22 -23.69 -6.77
CA ASN A 121 10.66 -23.99 -6.76
C ASN A 121 11.48 -22.93 -7.53
N VAL A 122 10.82 -22.04 -8.26
CA VAL A 122 11.44 -20.97 -9.03
C VAL A 122 10.82 -19.65 -8.59
N PHE A 123 11.66 -18.67 -8.24
CA PHE A 123 11.25 -17.38 -7.70
C PHE A 123 11.48 -16.26 -8.72
N ASN A 124 10.44 -15.97 -9.49
CA ASN A 124 10.43 -14.91 -10.51
C ASN A 124 9.05 -14.22 -10.58
N GLU A 125 8.95 -13.17 -11.39
CA GLU A 125 7.70 -12.39 -11.55
C GLU A 125 6.50 -13.26 -11.95
N LYS A 126 6.69 -14.28 -12.78
CA LYS A 126 5.61 -15.17 -13.22
C LYS A 126 5.06 -16.01 -12.07
N THR A 127 5.93 -16.56 -11.23
CA THR A 127 5.51 -17.37 -10.06
C THR A 127 4.97 -16.46 -8.95
N PHE A 128 5.57 -15.29 -8.73
CA PHE A 128 5.05 -14.30 -7.80
C PHE A 128 3.62 -13.86 -8.18
N LYS A 129 3.38 -13.56 -9.46
CA LYS A 129 2.04 -13.20 -9.94
C LYS A 129 1.02 -14.32 -9.74
N LYS A 130 1.41 -15.59 -9.96
CA LYS A 130 0.55 -16.74 -9.68
C LYS A 130 0.22 -16.83 -8.20
N TYR A 131 1.24 -16.72 -7.36
CA TYR A 131 1.11 -16.78 -5.91
C TYR A 131 0.16 -15.70 -5.37
N ILE A 132 0.45 -14.43 -5.68
CA ILE A 132 -0.34 -13.32 -5.16
C ILE A 132 -1.79 -13.34 -5.66
N THR A 133 -2.02 -13.86 -6.87
CA THR A 133 -3.38 -14.03 -7.40
C THR A 133 -4.19 -15.06 -6.59
N MET A 134 -3.55 -16.11 -6.09
CA MET A 134 -4.18 -17.09 -5.17
C MET A 134 -4.46 -16.45 -3.81
N VAL A 135 -3.50 -15.69 -3.27
CA VAL A 135 -3.69 -14.92 -2.03
C VAL A 135 -4.91 -14.01 -2.14
N TRP A 136 -5.02 -13.23 -3.21
CA TRP A 136 -6.18 -12.34 -3.45
C TRP A 136 -7.53 -13.09 -3.58
N GLY A 137 -7.51 -14.35 -3.95
CA GLY A 137 -8.75 -15.13 -4.10
C GLY A 137 -9.19 -15.83 -2.82
N TYR A 138 -8.30 -16.06 -1.87
CA TYR A 138 -8.55 -16.95 -0.71
C TYR A 138 -8.23 -16.34 0.65
N CYS A 139 -7.49 -15.23 0.72
CA CYS A 139 -7.24 -14.48 1.93
C CYS A 139 -8.10 -13.21 1.94
N GLY A 140 -8.27 -12.59 3.10
CA GLY A 140 -9.05 -11.35 3.23
C GLY A 140 -8.83 -10.71 4.60
N THR A 141 -9.62 -9.67 4.91
CA THR A 141 -9.51 -8.95 6.18
C THR A 141 -9.67 -9.88 7.38
N TRP A 142 -10.57 -10.86 7.29
CA TRP A 142 -10.80 -11.82 8.37
C TRP A 142 -9.56 -12.69 8.64
N SER A 143 -8.99 -13.32 7.60
CA SER A 143 -7.79 -14.18 7.80
C SER A 143 -6.56 -13.38 8.22
N LEU A 144 -6.41 -12.15 7.73
CA LEU A 144 -5.35 -11.26 8.20
C LEU A 144 -5.47 -10.98 9.69
N GLN A 145 -6.68 -10.65 10.17
CA GLN A 145 -6.92 -10.35 11.57
C GLN A 145 -6.73 -11.57 12.47
N GLU A 146 -7.23 -12.71 12.03
CA GLU A 146 -7.27 -13.93 12.85
C GLU A 146 -5.92 -14.65 12.91
N TYR A 147 -5.17 -14.68 11.80
CA TYR A 147 -4.01 -15.55 11.68
C TYR A 147 -2.69 -14.84 11.37
N ASP A 148 -2.73 -13.79 10.56
CA ASP A 148 -1.50 -13.29 9.93
C ASP A 148 -0.97 -12.00 10.55
N THR A 149 -1.73 -11.37 11.47
CA THR A 149 -1.34 -10.09 12.08
C THR A 149 -1.59 -10.06 13.58
N VAL A 150 -0.84 -9.19 14.28
CA VAL A 150 -1.02 -8.93 15.71
C VAL A 150 -1.45 -7.48 15.96
N GLU A 151 -2.23 -7.24 17.01
CA GLU A 151 -2.58 -5.89 17.46
C GLU A 151 -1.34 -5.13 17.96
N ILE A 152 -1.25 -3.86 17.62
CA ILE A 152 -0.14 -2.98 17.98
C ILE A 152 -0.68 -1.76 18.73
N ASP A 153 -0.03 -1.39 19.83
CA ASP A 153 -0.31 -0.11 20.49
C ASP A 153 -0.08 1.04 19.50
N ILE A 154 -1.07 1.92 19.38
CA ILE A 154 -1.05 3.08 18.46
C ILE A 154 0.19 3.96 18.66
N LYS A 155 0.76 4.03 19.87
CA LYS A 155 1.99 4.75 20.19
C LYS A 155 3.23 4.13 19.51
N LYS A 156 3.15 2.86 19.15
CA LYS A 156 4.22 2.09 18.48
C LYS A 156 4.00 1.96 16.98
N MET A 157 3.07 2.76 16.41
CA MET A 157 2.81 2.76 14.98
C MET A 157 4.10 2.99 14.19
N GLN A 158 4.25 2.24 13.12
CA GLN A 158 5.32 2.41 12.13
C GLN A 158 4.80 2.20 10.71
N VAL A 159 5.58 2.62 9.73
CA VAL A 159 5.28 2.34 8.32
C VAL A 159 5.33 0.84 8.07
N GLY A 160 4.32 0.33 7.36
CA GLY A 160 4.08 -1.10 7.17
C GLY A 160 3.00 -1.67 8.08
N ASP A 161 2.62 -0.95 9.15
CA ASP A 161 1.40 -1.28 9.90
C ASP A 161 0.15 -1.01 9.06
N MET A 162 -0.96 -1.55 9.50
CA MET A 162 -2.25 -1.35 8.86
C MET A 162 -3.35 -1.10 9.89
N PHE A 163 -4.31 -0.27 9.55
CA PHE A 163 -5.60 -0.29 10.21
C PHE A 163 -6.43 -1.40 9.57
N LEU A 164 -6.94 -2.33 10.38
CA LEU A 164 -7.60 -3.53 9.92
C LEU A 164 -8.79 -3.88 10.82
N ILE A 165 -9.98 -3.98 10.20
CA ILE A 165 -11.15 -4.62 10.78
C ILE A 165 -11.45 -5.85 9.93
N GLY A 166 -11.36 -7.03 10.55
CA GLY A 166 -11.67 -8.31 9.92
C GLY A 166 -13.16 -8.56 9.80
N GLY A 167 -13.56 -9.32 8.77
CA GLY A 167 -14.93 -9.77 8.63
C GLY A 167 -15.68 -9.14 7.45
N PHE A 168 -17.00 -9.07 7.59
CA PHE A 168 -17.90 -8.53 6.57
C PHE A 168 -19.03 -7.71 7.22
N PRO A 169 -19.03 -6.37 7.09
CA PRO A 169 -18.07 -5.57 6.36
C PRO A 169 -16.72 -5.50 7.09
N GLY A 170 -15.64 -5.64 6.30
CA GLY A 170 -14.27 -5.47 6.78
C GLY A 170 -13.53 -4.45 5.94
N HIS A 171 -12.43 -3.90 6.44
CA HIS A 171 -11.59 -2.97 5.69
C HIS A 171 -10.14 -2.98 6.17
N ALA A 172 -9.22 -2.61 5.26
CA ALA A 172 -7.81 -2.48 5.56
C ALA A 172 -7.18 -1.28 4.83
N MET A 173 -6.34 -0.53 5.55
CA MET A 173 -5.56 0.59 5.04
C MET A 173 -4.12 0.49 5.52
N SER A 174 -3.14 0.65 4.61
CA SER A 174 -1.70 0.61 4.95
C SER A 174 -1.19 1.97 5.41
N VAL A 175 -0.35 1.99 6.43
CA VAL A 175 0.49 3.15 6.77
C VAL A 175 1.72 3.12 5.86
N VAL A 176 1.85 4.12 4.97
CA VAL A 176 2.87 4.13 3.91
C VAL A 176 3.96 5.19 4.08
N ASP A 177 3.75 6.17 4.94
CA ASP A 177 4.77 7.16 5.32
C ASP A 177 4.47 7.75 6.70
N MET A 178 5.50 8.23 7.40
CA MET A 178 5.36 8.91 8.70
C MET A 178 6.36 10.04 8.85
N ILE A 179 5.89 11.12 9.48
CA ILE A 179 6.69 12.30 9.81
C ILE A 179 6.52 12.67 11.27
N GLU A 180 7.52 13.31 11.85
CA GLU A 180 7.52 13.75 13.24
C GLU A 180 8.10 15.17 13.35
N ASN A 181 7.54 15.96 14.24
CA ASN A 181 8.07 17.29 14.56
C ASN A 181 9.01 17.25 15.78
N ASN A 182 9.66 18.38 16.06
CA ASN A 182 10.61 18.51 17.18
C ASN A 182 9.99 18.25 18.58
N ASN A 183 8.66 18.29 18.69
CA ASN A 183 7.93 18.00 19.92
C ASN A 183 7.47 16.53 20.01
N GLY A 184 7.90 15.66 19.10
CA GLY A 184 7.51 14.27 19.05
C GLY A 184 6.09 14.02 18.51
N LYS A 185 5.41 15.05 17.95
CA LYS A 185 4.09 14.86 17.35
C LYS A 185 4.22 14.24 15.97
N LYS A 186 3.57 13.11 15.79
CA LYS A 186 3.60 12.32 14.56
C LYS A 186 2.41 12.61 13.65
N LYS A 187 2.62 12.43 12.37
CA LYS A 187 1.58 12.32 11.34
C LYS A 187 1.89 11.12 10.48
N PHE A 188 0.87 10.54 9.87
CA PHE A 188 1.01 9.38 9.02
C PHE A 188 0.22 9.55 7.71
N MET A 189 0.63 8.83 6.69
CA MET A 189 0.00 8.78 5.37
C MET A 189 -0.60 7.40 5.15
N LEU A 190 -1.80 7.36 4.58
CA LEU A 190 -2.53 6.12 4.34
C LEU A 190 -2.69 5.84 2.86
N ALA A 191 -2.66 4.55 2.54
CA ALA A 191 -3.02 4.05 1.22
C ALA A 191 -4.01 2.89 1.34
N GLN A 192 -4.94 2.81 0.39
CA GLN A 192 -5.92 1.74 0.29
C GLN A 192 -6.18 1.30 -1.14
N SER A 193 -6.75 0.12 -1.31
CA SER A 193 -7.65 -0.27 -2.38
C SER A 193 -9.06 -0.45 -1.79
N PHE A 194 -10.07 -0.78 -2.62
CA PHE A 194 -11.45 -0.93 -2.14
C PHE A 194 -12.23 -1.97 -2.95
N MET A 195 -13.49 -2.18 -2.61
CA MET A 195 -14.43 -3.01 -3.37
C MET A 195 -15.37 -2.14 -4.21
N PRO A 196 -15.58 -2.45 -5.49
CA PRO A 196 -14.90 -3.47 -6.32
C PRO A 196 -13.40 -3.23 -6.44
N ALA A 197 -12.64 -4.30 -6.79
CA ALA A 197 -11.18 -4.22 -6.92
C ALA A 197 -10.71 -3.02 -7.74
N GLN A 198 -9.77 -2.26 -7.21
CA GLN A 198 -9.28 -1.02 -7.80
C GLN A 198 -7.78 -0.82 -7.54
N GLU A 199 -7.17 0.14 -8.24
CA GLU A 199 -5.78 0.49 -8.03
C GLU A 199 -5.58 1.07 -6.62
N GLN A 200 -4.50 0.67 -5.96
CA GLN A 200 -4.15 1.21 -4.64
C GLN A 200 -3.76 2.69 -4.76
N HIS A 201 -4.29 3.49 -3.87
CA HIS A 201 -4.12 4.94 -3.90
C HIS A 201 -3.88 5.53 -2.52
N ILE A 202 -3.22 6.71 -2.51
CA ILE A 202 -2.88 7.48 -1.32
C ILE A 202 -4.04 8.42 -1.02
N LEU A 203 -4.57 8.31 0.19
CA LEU A 203 -5.74 9.06 0.62
C LEU A 203 -5.43 10.52 0.92
N LEU A 204 -6.40 11.39 0.63
CA LEU A 204 -6.48 12.72 1.21
C LEU A 204 -7.19 12.63 2.56
N ASN A 205 -6.68 13.38 3.53
CA ASN A 205 -7.35 13.59 4.79
C ASN A 205 -8.54 14.55 4.54
N PRO A 206 -9.78 14.12 4.79
CA PRO A 206 -10.97 14.89 4.46
C PRO A 206 -11.07 16.23 5.24
N ASN A 207 -10.41 16.32 6.39
CA ASN A 207 -10.44 17.51 7.23
C ASN A 207 -9.47 18.60 6.78
N THR A 208 -8.42 18.24 6.06
CA THR A 208 -7.30 19.16 5.75
C THR A 208 -6.98 19.26 4.25
N ASN A 209 -7.58 18.39 3.45
CA ASN A 209 -7.32 18.25 2.01
C ASN A 209 -5.82 18.04 1.68
N ASN A 210 -5.07 17.43 2.60
CA ASN A 210 -3.69 16.98 2.38
C ASN A 210 -3.57 15.47 2.70
N VAL A 211 -2.40 14.86 2.51
CA VAL A 211 -2.18 13.42 2.68
C VAL A 211 -1.82 13.02 4.12
N TRP A 212 -1.68 13.97 5.04
CA TRP A 212 -1.22 13.72 6.39
C TRP A 212 -2.38 13.64 7.38
N PHE A 213 -2.49 12.51 8.07
CA PHE A 213 -3.44 12.27 9.16
C PHE A 213 -2.76 12.50 10.51
N TYR A 214 -3.50 13.06 11.47
CA TYR A 214 -3.01 13.35 12.82
C TYR A 214 -3.52 12.37 13.86
N SER A 215 -4.66 11.75 13.57
CA SER A 215 -5.30 10.81 14.48
C SER A 215 -6.17 9.80 13.72
N VAL A 216 -6.51 8.72 14.40
CA VAL A 216 -7.40 7.67 13.86
C VAL A 216 -8.79 8.23 13.53
N ASN A 217 -9.26 9.23 14.30
CA ASN A 217 -10.59 9.83 14.12
C ASN A 217 -10.74 10.60 12.79
N GLU A 218 -9.65 10.88 12.10
CA GLU A 218 -9.66 11.54 10.78
C GLU A 218 -9.77 10.56 9.62
N ILE A 219 -9.57 9.27 9.89
CA ILE A 219 -9.62 8.23 8.86
C ILE A 219 -11.06 8.08 8.38
N PRO A 220 -11.34 8.10 7.06
CA PRO A 220 -12.70 8.00 6.53
C PRO A 220 -13.26 6.57 6.62
N TRP A 221 -13.13 5.93 7.78
CA TRP A 221 -13.62 4.61 8.15
C TRP A 221 -13.71 4.50 9.67
N SER A 222 -14.57 3.64 10.19
CA SER A 222 -14.81 3.50 11.63
C SER A 222 -13.70 2.75 12.38
N PHE A 223 -12.44 3.10 12.11
CA PHE A 223 -11.30 2.55 12.84
C PHE A 223 -11.13 3.19 14.22
N THR A 224 -10.60 2.40 15.14
CA THR A 224 -10.14 2.81 16.46
C THR A 224 -8.63 2.56 16.62
N ALA A 225 -8.04 3.02 17.71
CA ALA A 225 -6.64 2.74 18.01
C ALA A 225 -6.32 1.25 18.20
N LYS A 226 -7.32 0.41 18.50
CA LYS A 226 -7.19 -1.05 18.66
C LYS A 226 -7.15 -1.80 17.32
N ASP A 227 -7.52 -1.13 16.24
CA ASP A 227 -7.53 -1.75 14.92
C ASP A 227 -6.19 -1.62 14.19
N LEU A 228 -5.16 -1.03 14.86
CA LEU A 228 -3.80 -1.01 14.34
C LEU A 228 -3.15 -2.39 14.49
N ARG A 229 -2.68 -2.94 13.37
CA ARG A 229 -2.11 -4.29 13.32
C ARG A 229 -0.82 -4.34 12.49
N ARG A 230 -0.03 -5.40 12.71
CA ARG A 230 1.26 -5.67 12.03
C ARG A 230 1.36 -7.15 11.68
N PHE A 231 1.98 -7.44 10.52
CA PHE A 231 2.38 -8.79 10.13
C PHE A 231 3.40 -9.41 11.07
#